data_800cd98b380fe081a1dd99a96ac668fd
#
_entry.id   800cd98b380fe081a1dd99a96ac668fd
#
_cell.length_a   1.000
_cell.length_b   1.000
_cell.length_c   1.000
_cell.angle_alpha   90.00
_cell.angle_beta   90.00
_cell.angle_gamma   90.00
#
_symmetry.space_group_name_H-M   'P 1'
#
loop_
_entity.id
_entity.type
_entity.pdbx_description
1 polymer ?
#
loop_
_entity_poly.entity_id
_entity_poly.type
_entity_poly.pdbx_seq_one_letter_code
_entity_poly.pdbx_strand_id
1 'polypeptide(L)'
;MTRTLLVRGMFVGFAAALLALLFGKLFGEPLIDHAIAFETARALAEGETARPDMVSRTVQSTIGLATGVAVYSVAFGGMFALVFAILNGRLVHSRPRVTSALLALTAFVVIELVPFLKYPANPPAIGNPATLAHRTQLYFAMIGLSVIALAAAAQLTRRLVGRHSAWNGALVGLAVYAAAVAIAVLLMPALNEVPPGFPAAVLWQFRVASLGTHAVLWTTIGLTFGALTERAMREPARPPLEDTSNRQTA
;
A
#
# COMPACT_ATOMS: atom_id res chain seq x y z
N MET A 1 -13.92 -20.63 -5.01
CA MET A 1 -13.34 -20.05 -3.78
C MET A 1 -12.41 -18.87 -4.07
N THR A 2 -11.38 -19.00 -4.90
CA THR A 2 -10.44 -17.91 -5.23
C THR A 2 -11.13 -16.70 -5.89
N ARG A 3 -12.05 -16.90 -6.84
CA ARG A 3 -12.84 -15.83 -7.47
C ARG A 3 -13.63 -15.00 -6.45
N THR A 4 -14.27 -15.68 -5.49
CA THR A 4 -15.06 -15.00 -4.45
C THR A 4 -14.18 -14.16 -3.53
N LEU A 5 -12.97 -14.66 -3.18
CA LEU A 5 -12.00 -13.89 -2.41
C LEU A 5 -11.47 -12.69 -3.19
N LEU A 6 -11.16 -12.87 -4.49
CA LEU A 6 -10.70 -11.79 -5.36
C LEU A 6 -11.73 -10.64 -5.41
N VAL A 7 -12.98 -10.97 -5.75
CA VAL A 7 -14.06 -9.98 -5.82
C VAL A 7 -14.27 -9.28 -4.47
N ARG A 8 -14.25 -10.04 -3.37
CA ARG A 8 -14.31 -9.47 -2.01
C ARG A 8 -13.15 -8.52 -1.76
N GLY A 9 -11.92 -8.89 -2.15
CA GLY A 9 -10.74 -8.03 -2.01
C GLY A 9 -10.88 -6.72 -2.80
N MET A 10 -11.39 -6.79 -4.03
CA MET A 10 -11.64 -5.59 -4.84
C MET A 10 -12.68 -4.66 -4.20
N PHE A 11 -13.79 -5.20 -3.67
CA PHE A 11 -14.80 -4.40 -2.95
C PHE A 11 -14.24 -3.79 -1.66
N VAL A 12 -13.45 -4.54 -0.91
CA VAL A 12 -12.78 -4.02 0.29
C VAL A 12 -11.75 -2.94 -0.09
N GLY A 13 -11.01 -3.14 -1.19
CA GLY A 13 -10.11 -2.14 -1.75
C GLY A 13 -10.85 -0.84 -2.11
N PHE A 14 -12.03 -0.95 -2.72
CA PHE A 14 -12.86 0.22 -3.02
C PHE A 14 -13.34 0.94 -1.73
N ALA A 15 -13.78 0.19 -0.72
CA ALA A 15 -14.14 0.78 0.58
C ALA A 15 -12.94 1.46 1.26
N ALA A 16 -11.75 0.85 1.16
CA ALA A 16 -10.51 1.44 1.66
C ALA A 16 -10.12 2.71 0.89
N ALA A 17 -10.41 2.76 -0.42
CA ALA A 17 -10.19 3.95 -1.23
C ALA A 17 -10.95 5.17 -0.70
N LEU A 18 -12.19 4.99 -0.26
CA LEU A 18 -13.00 6.10 0.29
C LEU A 18 -12.35 6.71 1.53
N LEU A 19 -11.85 5.87 2.44
CA LEU A 19 -11.17 6.34 3.66
C LEU A 19 -9.79 6.94 3.35
N ALA A 20 -9.03 6.32 2.46
CA ALA A 20 -7.74 6.84 2.03
C ALA A 20 -7.87 8.17 1.28
N LEU A 21 -8.91 8.30 0.42
CA LEU A 21 -9.24 9.54 -0.28
C LEU A 21 -9.61 10.65 0.70
N LEU A 22 -10.46 10.35 1.68
CA LEU A 22 -10.84 11.32 2.72
C LEU A 22 -9.61 11.80 3.50
N PHE A 23 -8.76 10.87 3.93
CA PHE A 23 -7.52 11.20 4.64
C PHE A 23 -6.58 12.03 3.77
N GLY A 24 -6.33 11.62 2.52
CA GLY A 24 -5.48 12.35 1.57
C GLY A 24 -6.02 13.75 1.27
N LYS A 25 -7.34 13.90 1.15
CA LYS A 25 -7.99 15.19 0.93
C LYS A 25 -7.84 16.13 2.11
N LEU A 26 -7.96 15.62 3.33
CA LEU A 26 -7.88 16.44 4.56
C LEU A 26 -6.44 16.82 4.92
N PHE A 27 -5.48 15.90 4.75
CA PHE A 27 -4.12 16.06 5.26
C PHE A 27 -3.07 16.22 4.15
N GLY A 28 -3.31 15.71 2.94
CA GLY A 28 -2.38 15.78 1.82
C GLY A 28 -2.57 16.98 0.92
N GLU A 29 -3.82 17.23 0.48
CA GLU A 29 -4.14 18.29 -0.50
C GLU A 29 -3.69 19.70 -0.07
N PRO A 30 -3.88 20.16 1.18
CA PRO A 30 -3.40 21.49 1.57
C PRO A 30 -1.88 21.65 1.41
N LEU A 31 -1.13 20.56 1.60
CA LEU A 31 0.34 20.56 1.48
C LEU A 31 0.79 20.58 0.01
N ILE A 32 -0.01 20.00 -0.89
CA ILE A 32 0.18 20.08 -2.33
C ILE A 32 -0.03 21.53 -2.81
N ASP A 33 -1.08 22.20 -2.32
CA ASP A 33 -1.34 23.60 -2.65
C ASP A 33 -0.20 24.51 -2.20
N HIS A 34 0.39 24.27 -1.02
CA HIS A 34 1.59 24.97 -0.56
C HIS A 34 2.81 24.72 -1.47
N ALA A 35 2.99 23.49 -1.94
CA ALA A 35 4.10 23.14 -2.84
C ALA A 35 3.97 23.82 -4.22
N ILE A 36 2.75 23.83 -4.78
CA ILE A 36 2.45 24.52 -6.04
C ILE A 36 2.66 26.03 -5.91
N ALA A 37 2.21 26.64 -4.80
CA ALA A 37 2.43 28.06 -4.54
C ALA A 37 3.93 28.41 -4.47
N PHE A 38 4.74 27.56 -3.82
CA PHE A 38 6.19 27.72 -3.76
C PHE A 38 6.83 27.64 -5.16
N GLU A 39 6.46 26.63 -5.97
CA GLU A 39 6.97 26.48 -7.34
C GLU A 39 6.60 27.68 -8.21
N THR A 40 5.35 28.14 -8.15
CA THR A 40 4.89 29.31 -8.90
C THR A 40 5.68 30.58 -8.51
N ALA A 41 5.88 30.82 -7.22
CA ALA A 41 6.65 31.95 -6.74
C ALA A 41 8.11 31.89 -7.21
N ARG A 42 8.69 30.71 -7.21
CA ARG A 42 10.06 30.48 -7.68
C ARG A 42 10.19 30.71 -9.20
N ALA A 43 9.30 30.14 -10.00
CA ALA A 43 9.28 30.31 -11.45
C ALA A 43 9.18 31.80 -11.84
N LEU A 44 8.31 32.55 -11.15
CA LEU A 44 8.20 34.00 -11.35
C LEU A 44 9.51 34.76 -11.00
N ALA A 45 10.17 34.36 -9.91
CA ALA A 45 11.45 34.96 -9.52
C ALA A 45 12.59 34.63 -10.51
N GLU A 46 12.54 33.48 -11.18
CA GLU A 46 13.47 33.07 -12.23
C GLU A 46 13.11 33.64 -13.62
N GLY A 47 12.02 34.44 -13.72
CA GLY A 47 11.58 35.10 -14.96
C GLY A 47 10.87 34.14 -15.93
N GLU A 48 10.46 32.96 -15.45
CA GLU A 48 9.69 32.01 -16.26
C GLU A 48 8.23 32.45 -16.39
N THR A 49 7.70 32.35 -17.61
CA THR A 49 6.24 32.55 -17.83
C THR A 49 5.47 31.31 -17.33
N ALA A 50 4.42 31.55 -16.57
CA ALA A 50 3.54 30.48 -16.12
C ALA A 50 3.04 29.66 -17.32
N ARG A 51 3.36 28.38 -17.35
CA ARG A 51 2.80 27.45 -18.35
C ARG A 51 1.35 27.14 -17.97
N PRO A 52 0.40 27.25 -18.92
CA PRO A 52 -0.98 26.89 -18.62
C PRO A 52 -1.05 25.41 -18.29
N ASP A 53 -1.70 25.07 -17.17
CA ASP A 53 -1.98 23.70 -16.81
C ASP A 53 -2.89 23.04 -17.84
N MET A 54 -2.50 21.88 -18.40
CA MET A 54 -3.34 21.09 -19.30
C MET A 54 -4.62 20.59 -18.62
N VAL A 55 -4.59 20.40 -17.31
CA VAL A 55 -5.73 19.98 -16.48
C VAL A 55 -5.82 20.90 -15.28
N SER A 56 -7.01 21.47 -15.05
CA SER A 56 -7.20 22.40 -13.93
C SER A 56 -6.93 21.75 -12.58
N ARG A 57 -6.39 22.53 -11.64
CA ARG A 57 -6.10 22.07 -10.28
C ARG A 57 -7.33 21.47 -9.58
N THR A 58 -8.52 22.02 -9.83
CA THR A 58 -9.79 21.49 -9.30
C THR A 58 -10.04 20.06 -9.80
N VAL A 59 -9.85 19.78 -11.08
CA VAL A 59 -10.00 18.43 -11.64
C VAL A 59 -8.95 17.47 -11.08
N GLN A 60 -7.69 17.91 -10.97
CA GLN A 60 -6.61 17.11 -10.38
C GLN A 60 -6.92 16.71 -8.93
N SER A 61 -7.32 17.66 -8.09
CA SER A 61 -7.58 17.45 -6.66
C SER A 61 -8.91 16.78 -6.34
N THR A 62 -9.79 16.56 -7.33
CA THR A 62 -11.10 15.93 -7.15
C THR A 62 -11.17 14.62 -7.95
N ILE A 63 -11.57 14.69 -9.20
CA ILE A 63 -11.78 13.52 -10.07
C ILE A 63 -10.47 12.75 -10.28
N GLY A 64 -9.37 13.45 -10.54
CA GLY A 64 -8.05 12.84 -10.75
C GLY A 64 -7.60 12.05 -9.53
N LEU A 65 -7.60 12.69 -8.36
CA LEU A 65 -7.23 12.06 -7.11
C LEU A 65 -8.16 10.87 -6.78
N ALA A 66 -9.48 11.07 -6.89
CA ALA A 66 -10.46 10.02 -6.61
C ALA A 66 -10.28 8.80 -7.52
N THR A 67 -10.08 9.02 -8.82
CA THR A 67 -9.86 7.95 -9.80
C THR A 67 -8.55 7.21 -9.50
N GLY A 68 -7.44 7.93 -9.28
CA GLY A 68 -6.14 7.34 -8.98
C GLY A 68 -6.19 6.49 -7.71
N VAL A 69 -6.73 7.03 -6.61
CA VAL A 69 -6.86 6.31 -5.34
C VAL A 69 -7.79 5.10 -5.47
N ALA A 70 -8.92 5.21 -6.18
CA ALA A 70 -9.85 4.10 -6.37
C ALA A 70 -9.22 2.95 -7.17
N VAL A 71 -8.60 3.23 -8.31
CA VAL A 71 -7.95 2.22 -9.17
C VAL A 71 -6.83 1.51 -8.42
N TYR A 72 -5.96 2.30 -7.78
CA TYR A 72 -4.86 1.78 -6.96
C TYR A 72 -5.37 0.86 -5.84
N SER A 73 -6.34 1.32 -5.07
CA SER A 73 -6.85 0.59 -3.91
C SER A 73 -7.60 -0.69 -4.30
N VAL A 74 -8.37 -0.68 -5.39
CA VAL A 74 -9.06 -1.87 -5.93
C VAL A 74 -8.05 -2.90 -6.41
N ALA A 75 -6.99 -2.46 -7.11
CA ALA A 75 -5.92 -3.35 -7.57
C ALA A 75 -5.20 -4.00 -6.38
N PHE A 76 -4.82 -3.21 -5.37
CA PHE A 76 -4.18 -3.73 -4.15
C PHE A 76 -5.09 -4.63 -3.34
N GLY A 77 -6.39 -4.32 -3.22
CA GLY A 77 -7.36 -5.20 -2.57
C GLY A 77 -7.51 -6.55 -3.29
N GLY A 78 -7.49 -6.54 -4.63
CA GLY A 78 -7.50 -7.77 -5.43
C GLY A 78 -6.22 -8.60 -5.26
N MET A 79 -5.04 -7.98 -5.35
CA MET A 79 -3.75 -8.64 -5.13
C MET A 79 -3.63 -9.20 -3.72
N PHE A 80 -4.05 -8.42 -2.72
CA PHE A 80 -4.11 -8.85 -1.33
C PHE A 80 -4.92 -10.13 -1.15
N ALA A 81 -6.10 -10.19 -1.76
CA ALA A 81 -6.97 -11.37 -1.70
C ALA A 81 -6.33 -12.61 -2.35
N LEU A 82 -5.58 -12.45 -3.45
CA LEU A 82 -4.85 -13.55 -4.08
C LEU A 82 -3.73 -14.07 -3.19
N VAL A 83 -2.92 -13.17 -2.61
CA VAL A 83 -1.85 -13.55 -1.67
C VAL A 83 -2.45 -14.22 -0.43
N PHE A 84 -3.54 -13.66 0.12
CA PHE A 84 -4.25 -14.27 1.23
C PHE A 84 -4.73 -15.70 0.90
N ALA A 85 -5.29 -15.92 -0.31
CA ALA A 85 -5.76 -17.25 -0.74
C ALA A 85 -4.62 -18.29 -0.83
N ILE A 86 -3.40 -17.84 -1.12
CA ILE A 86 -2.21 -18.71 -1.14
C ILE A 86 -1.75 -19.03 0.30
N LEU A 87 -1.78 -18.03 1.19
CA LEU A 87 -1.21 -18.15 2.54
C LEU A 87 -2.16 -18.85 3.51
N ASN A 88 -3.45 -18.52 3.46
CA ASN A 88 -4.43 -18.96 4.45
C ASN A 88 -4.70 -20.49 4.35
N GLY A 89 -4.51 -21.18 5.45
CA GLY A 89 -4.70 -22.63 5.54
C GLY A 89 -3.59 -23.49 4.92
N ARG A 90 -2.64 -22.91 4.17
CA ARG A 90 -1.49 -23.61 3.58
C ARG A 90 -0.18 -23.32 4.30
N LEU A 91 0.08 -22.05 4.53
CA LEU A 91 1.32 -21.56 5.13
C LEU A 91 1.09 -20.96 6.51
N VAL A 92 -0.09 -20.41 6.74
CA VAL A 92 -0.51 -19.81 8.00
C VAL A 92 -1.79 -20.50 8.47
N HIS A 93 -1.73 -21.12 9.64
CA HIS A 93 -2.84 -21.89 10.24
C HIS A 93 -3.56 -21.08 11.33
N SER A 94 -3.65 -19.78 11.15
CA SER A 94 -4.35 -18.86 12.03
C SER A 94 -5.78 -18.58 11.55
N ARG A 95 -6.59 -17.96 12.43
CA ARG A 95 -7.90 -17.46 12.03
C ARG A 95 -7.79 -16.47 10.87
N PRO A 96 -8.73 -16.44 9.91
CA PRO A 96 -8.69 -15.56 8.75
C PRO A 96 -8.45 -14.09 9.09
N ARG A 97 -9.02 -13.58 10.19
CA ARG A 97 -8.79 -12.20 10.66
C ARG A 97 -7.33 -11.93 11.01
N VAL A 98 -6.72 -12.88 11.74
CA VAL A 98 -5.32 -12.74 12.17
C VAL A 98 -4.39 -12.82 10.96
N THR A 99 -4.60 -13.80 10.07
CA THR A 99 -3.84 -13.95 8.84
C THR A 99 -3.93 -12.68 7.98
N SER A 100 -5.14 -12.12 7.83
CA SER A 100 -5.37 -10.91 7.06
C SER A 100 -4.69 -9.68 7.68
N ALA A 101 -4.81 -9.48 9.00
CA ALA A 101 -4.18 -8.37 9.70
C ALA A 101 -2.65 -8.42 9.60
N LEU A 102 -2.06 -9.61 9.82
CA LEU A 102 -0.61 -9.80 9.69
C LEU A 102 -0.12 -9.60 8.26
N LEU A 103 -0.87 -10.08 7.27
CA LEU A 103 -0.55 -9.88 5.85
C LEU A 103 -0.59 -8.39 5.49
N ALA A 104 -1.60 -7.64 5.96
CA ALA A 104 -1.71 -6.21 5.70
C ALA A 104 -0.58 -5.42 6.35
N LEU A 105 -0.23 -5.74 7.61
CA LEU A 105 0.91 -5.15 8.29
C LEU A 105 2.22 -5.44 7.56
N THR A 106 2.43 -6.70 7.14
CA THR A 106 3.61 -7.09 6.38
C THR A 106 3.67 -6.36 5.03
N ALA A 107 2.55 -6.27 4.30
CA ALA A 107 2.47 -5.55 3.03
C ALA A 107 2.77 -4.05 3.23
N PHE A 108 2.19 -3.41 4.24
CA PHE A 108 2.49 -2.03 4.57
C PHE A 108 3.99 -1.81 4.85
N VAL A 109 4.62 -2.68 5.64
CA VAL A 109 6.05 -2.55 5.94
C VAL A 109 6.90 -2.75 4.70
N VAL A 110 6.65 -3.81 3.93
CA VAL A 110 7.51 -4.28 2.83
C VAL A 110 7.35 -3.42 1.57
N ILE A 111 6.13 -3.01 1.26
CA ILE A 111 5.80 -2.33 -0.02
C ILE A 111 5.79 -0.80 0.16
N GLU A 112 5.44 -0.30 1.35
CA GLU A 112 5.31 1.12 1.59
C GLU A 112 6.42 1.66 2.50
N LEU A 113 6.52 1.18 3.74
CA LEU A 113 7.41 1.77 4.74
C LEU A 113 8.89 1.64 4.35
N VAL A 114 9.34 0.46 3.94
CA VAL A 114 10.76 0.22 3.60
C VAL A 114 11.21 1.05 2.38
N PRO A 115 10.51 1.06 1.24
CA PRO A 115 10.86 1.95 0.13
C PRO A 115 10.78 3.43 0.51
N PHE A 116 9.78 3.81 1.31
CA PHE A 116 9.61 5.19 1.79
C PHE A 116 10.79 5.68 2.65
N LEU A 117 11.38 4.82 3.48
CA LEU A 117 12.55 5.18 4.29
C LEU A 117 13.75 5.57 3.43
N LYS A 118 13.92 4.98 2.25
CA LYS A 118 14.99 5.33 1.31
C LYS A 118 14.61 6.43 0.35
N TYR A 119 13.39 6.36 -0.19
CA TYR A 119 12.83 7.26 -1.20
C TYR A 119 11.50 7.83 -0.73
N PRO A 120 11.53 8.76 0.25
CA PRO A 120 10.30 9.34 0.78
C PRO A 120 9.54 10.13 -0.28
N ALA A 121 8.21 10.17 -0.15
CA ALA A 121 7.37 10.95 -1.04
C ALA A 121 7.73 12.43 -1.01
N ASN A 122 7.74 13.05 -2.18
CA ASN A 122 7.81 14.50 -2.33
C ASN A 122 6.47 15.00 -2.91
N PRO A 123 6.01 16.20 -2.53
CA PRO A 123 4.81 16.76 -3.13
C PRO A 123 4.99 16.93 -4.65
N PRO A 124 3.91 16.88 -5.43
CA PRO A 124 3.93 17.29 -6.82
C PRO A 124 4.56 18.67 -6.96
N ALA A 125 5.17 18.95 -8.09
CA ALA A 125 5.92 20.19 -8.35
C ALA A 125 7.29 20.29 -7.65
N ILE A 126 7.62 19.38 -6.72
CA ILE A 126 8.92 19.33 -6.07
C ILE A 126 9.75 18.18 -6.64
N GLY A 127 10.84 18.51 -7.30
CA GLY A 127 11.75 17.56 -7.94
C GLY A 127 12.00 17.88 -9.41
N ASN A 128 13.00 17.24 -10.01
CA ASN A 128 13.32 17.43 -11.42
C ASN A 128 12.44 16.49 -12.29
N PRO A 129 11.63 17.01 -13.23
CA PRO A 129 10.85 16.18 -14.16
C PRO A 129 11.70 15.21 -14.99
N ALA A 130 12.94 15.58 -15.34
CA ALA A 130 13.84 14.75 -16.13
C ALA A 130 14.28 13.46 -15.40
N THR A 131 14.23 13.45 -14.06
CA THR A 131 14.62 12.28 -13.24
C THR A 131 13.45 11.42 -12.81
N LEU A 132 12.21 11.75 -13.18
CA LEU A 132 11.01 11.05 -12.76
C LEU A 132 11.07 9.53 -13.04
N ALA A 133 11.48 9.15 -14.25
CA ALA A 133 11.61 7.74 -14.63
C ALA A 133 12.65 7.02 -13.76
N HIS A 134 13.79 7.64 -13.52
CA HIS A 134 14.86 7.07 -12.70
C HIS A 134 14.43 6.90 -11.23
N ARG A 135 13.77 7.91 -10.64
CA ARG A 135 13.20 7.82 -9.29
C ARG A 135 12.20 6.69 -9.16
N THR A 136 11.31 6.56 -10.13
CA THR A 136 10.31 5.51 -10.18
C THR A 136 10.96 4.12 -10.23
N GLN A 137 11.98 3.94 -11.08
CA GLN A 137 12.73 2.69 -11.17
C GLN A 137 13.41 2.33 -9.84
N LEU A 138 14.06 3.28 -9.17
CA LEU A 138 14.71 3.05 -7.89
C LEU A 138 13.70 2.70 -6.78
N TYR A 139 12.54 3.35 -6.76
CA TYR A 139 11.46 3.03 -5.83
C TYR A 139 10.96 1.58 -6.02
N PHE A 140 10.66 1.19 -7.25
CA PHE A 140 10.26 -0.19 -7.55
C PHE A 140 11.37 -1.21 -7.31
N ALA A 141 12.63 -0.86 -7.58
CA ALA A 141 13.76 -1.72 -7.25
C ALA A 141 13.85 -1.96 -5.73
N MET A 142 13.62 -0.91 -4.92
CA MET A 142 13.61 -1.04 -3.46
C MET A 142 12.45 -1.90 -2.96
N ILE A 143 11.24 -1.81 -3.58
CA ILE A 143 10.13 -2.74 -3.30
C ILE A 143 10.58 -4.18 -3.62
N GLY A 144 11.16 -4.41 -4.80
CA GLY A 144 11.63 -5.74 -5.21
C GLY A 144 12.65 -6.33 -4.24
N LEU A 145 13.65 -5.54 -3.83
CA LEU A 145 14.66 -5.95 -2.84
C LEU A 145 14.01 -6.27 -1.49
N SER A 146 13.06 -5.46 -1.03
CA SER A 146 12.33 -5.69 0.22
C SER A 146 11.51 -6.99 0.18
N VAL A 147 10.82 -7.27 -0.93
CA VAL A 147 10.05 -8.52 -1.12
C VAL A 147 10.98 -9.74 -1.16
N ILE A 148 12.10 -9.66 -1.87
CA ILE A 148 13.11 -10.75 -1.93
C ILE A 148 13.69 -11.00 -0.53
N ALA A 149 14.02 -9.93 0.20
CA ALA A 149 14.52 -10.05 1.58
C ALA A 149 13.49 -10.71 2.51
N LEU A 150 12.19 -10.35 2.38
CA LEU A 150 11.10 -11.00 3.12
C LEU A 150 11.01 -12.49 2.79
N ALA A 151 11.06 -12.85 1.52
CA ALA A 151 10.99 -14.25 1.07
C ALA A 151 12.16 -15.08 1.63
N ALA A 152 13.38 -14.53 1.57
CA ALA A 152 14.58 -15.16 2.13
C ALA A 152 14.49 -15.33 3.65
N ALA A 153 14.08 -14.28 4.37
CA ALA A 153 13.87 -14.30 5.81
C ALA A 153 12.80 -15.33 6.22
N ALA A 154 11.66 -15.37 5.51
CA ALA A 154 10.60 -16.33 5.77
C ALA A 154 11.06 -17.79 5.53
N GLN A 155 11.85 -18.03 4.50
CA GLN A 155 12.40 -19.34 4.21
C GLN A 155 13.39 -19.78 5.29
N LEU A 156 14.24 -18.88 5.76
CA LEU A 156 15.16 -19.14 6.85
C LEU A 156 14.40 -19.43 8.15
N THR A 157 13.41 -18.61 8.51
CA THR A 157 12.55 -18.82 9.67
C THR A 157 11.94 -20.23 9.67
N ARG A 158 11.38 -20.67 8.52
CA ARG A 158 10.81 -22.02 8.39
C ARG A 158 11.82 -23.14 8.64
N ARG A 159 13.05 -22.98 8.17
CA ARG A 159 14.13 -23.96 8.38
C ARG A 159 14.55 -24.01 9.87
N LEU A 160 14.52 -22.87 10.55
CA LEU A 160 14.94 -22.77 11.95
C LEU A 160 13.87 -23.25 12.94
N VAL A 161 12.58 -22.99 12.64
CA VAL A 161 11.46 -23.47 13.49
C VAL A 161 11.48 -24.98 13.68
N GLY A 162 11.96 -25.76 12.69
CA GLY A 162 12.13 -27.21 12.83
C GLY A 162 13.26 -27.64 13.78
N ARG A 163 14.16 -26.71 14.19
CA ARG A 163 15.33 -26.98 15.04
C ARG A 163 15.32 -26.20 16.36
N HIS A 164 14.58 -25.10 16.42
CA HIS A 164 14.49 -24.18 17.56
C HIS A 164 13.02 -23.84 17.83
N SER A 165 12.77 -23.06 18.89
CA SER A 165 11.41 -22.56 19.16
C SER A 165 10.93 -21.64 18.02
N ALA A 166 9.61 -21.60 17.79
CA ALA A 166 9.00 -20.71 16.80
C ALA A 166 9.36 -19.23 17.04
N TRP A 167 9.48 -18.84 18.31
CA TRP A 167 9.88 -17.50 18.72
C TRP A 167 11.30 -17.14 18.24
N ASN A 168 12.28 -18.00 18.52
CA ASN A 168 13.67 -17.77 18.11
C ASN A 168 13.81 -17.76 16.59
N GLY A 169 13.09 -18.66 15.88
CA GLY A 169 13.05 -18.66 14.42
C GLY A 169 12.51 -17.35 13.85
N ALA A 170 11.44 -16.81 14.44
CA ALA A 170 10.87 -15.54 14.01
C ALA A 170 11.80 -14.35 14.27
N LEU A 171 12.47 -14.31 15.43
CA LEU A 171 13.45 -13.24 15.75
C LEU A 171 14.63 -13.26 14.77
N VAL A 172 15.18 -14.43 14.46
CA VAL A 172 16.28 -14.54 13.49
C VAL A 172 15.81 -14.12 12.10
N GLY A 173 14.62 -14.55 11.67
CA GLY A 173 14.05 -14.11 10.40
C GLY A 173 13.86 -12.59 10.32
N LEU A 174 13.35 -11.97 11.38
CA LEU A 174 13.21 -10.52 11.46
C LEU A 174 14.57 -9.82 11.41
N ALA A 175 15.57 -10.32 12.14
CA ALA A 175 16.93 -9.76 12.12
C ALA A 175 17.55 -9.85 10.73
N VAL A 176 17.39 -10.98 10.04
CA VAL A 176 17.89 -11.17 8.66
C VAL A 176 17.18 -10.24 7.68
N TYR A 177 15.86 -10.08 7.80
CA TYR A 177 15.11 -9.11 6.99
C TYR A 177 15.62 -7.69 7.21
N ALA A 178 15.73 -7.26 8.47
CA ALA A 178 16.22 -5.93 8.82
C ALA A 178 17.64 -5.68 8.31
N ALA A 179 18.55 -6.66 8.45
CA ALA A 179 19.92 -6.56 7.95
C ALA A 179 19.94 -6.46 6.40
N ALA A 180 19.16 -7.27 5.69
CA ALA A 180 19.07 -7.22 4.23
C ALA A 180 18.52 -5.87 3.73
N VAL A 181 17.48 -5.34 4.41
CA VAL A 181 16.94 -4.02 4.11
C VAL A 181 17.96 -2.93 4.38
N ALA A 182 18.68 -2.99 5.52
CA ALA A 182 19.72 -2.01 5.83
C ALA A 182 20.82 -2.01 4.79
N ILE A 183 21.28 -3.18 4.34
CA ILE A 183 22.26 -3.31 3.25
C ILE A 183 21.71 -2.70 1.95
N ALA A 184 20.45 -3.00 1.58
CA ALA A 184 19.83 -2.41 0.39
C ALA A 184 19.77 -0.88 0.48
N VAL A 185 19.36 -0.32 1.62
CA VAL A 185 19.32 1.14 1.87
C VAL A 185 20.70 1.77 1.72
N LEU A 186 21.76 1.11 2.19
CA LEU A 186 23.14 1.62 2.09
C LEU A 186 23.69 1.55 0.66
N LEU A 187 23.39 0.49 -0.08
CA LEU A 187 23.92 0.28 -1.43
C LEU A 187 23.15 1.05 -2.53
N MET A 188 21.86 1.31 -2.32
CA MET A 188 21.05 2.03 -3.30
C MET A 188 21.43 3.51 -3.36
N PRO A 189 21.41 4.15 -4.54
CA PRO A 189 21.75 5.56 -4.71
C PRO A 189 20.90 6.48 -3.83
N ALA A 190 21.48 7.55 -3.31
CA ALA A 190 20.72 8.59 -2.63
C ALA A 190 20.17 9.59 -3.67
N LEU A 191 18.92 10.02 -3.47
CA LEU A 191 18.27 11.05 -4.28
C LEU A 191 17.83 12.17 -3.36
N ASN A 192 18.32 13.37 -3.63
CA ASN A 192 17.84 14.58 -2.96
C ASN A 192 17.56 15.64 -4.04
N GLU A 193 16.29 15.85 -4.33
CA GLU A 193 15.83 16.77 -5.36
C GLU A 193 14.97 17.89 -4.78
N VAL A 194 14.96 18.03 -3.47
CA VAL A 194 14.23 19.12 -2.81
C VAL A 194 14.97 20.41 -3.09
N PRO A 195 14.31 21.41 -3.73
CA PRO A 195 14.97 22.66 -4.08
C PRO A 195 15.34 23.46 -2.83
N PRO A 196 16.42 24.26 -2.91
CA PRO A 196 16.79 25.16 -1.84
C PRO A 196 15.64 26.10 -1.46
N GLY A 197 15.45 26.33 -0.16
CA GLY A 197 14.39 27.21 0.34
C GLY A 197 13.01 26.60 0.46
N PHE A 198 12.80 25.34 0.03
CA PHE A 198 11.51 24.69 0.25
C PHE A 198 11.25 24.48 1.76
N PRO A 199 10.05 24.85 2.29
CA PRO A 199 9.80 24.76 3.72
C PRO A 199 9.85 23.32 4.25
N ALA A 200 10.81 23.05 5.12
CA ALA A 200 11.04 21.70 5.68
C ALA A 200 9.82 21.16 6.43
N ALA A 201 9.04 22.04 7.08
CA ALA A 201 7.81 21.64 7.77
C ALA A 201 6.75 21.12 6.80
N VAL A 202 6.55 21.77 5.65
CA VAL A 202 5.60 21.34 4.61
C VAL A 202 6.03 19.98 4.04
N LEU A 203 7.33 19.83 3.75
CA LEU A 203 7.87 18.56 3.25
C LEU A 203 7.65 17.43 4.24
N TRP A 204 7.95 17.65 5.52
CA TRP A 204 7.75 16.65 6.57
C TRP A 204 6.29 16.26 6.73
N GLN A 205 5.40 17.25 6.82
CA GLN A 205 3.96 17.02 6.95
C GLN A 205 3.41 16.24 5.75
N PHE A 206 3.84 16.55 4.52
CA PHE A 206 3.44 15.83 3.32
C PHE A 206 3.89 14.37 3.37
N ARG A 207 5.11 14.09 3.80
CA ARG A 207 5.64 12.73 3.95
C ARG A 207 4.84 11.94 4.98
N VAL A 208 4.50 12.55 6.11
CA VAL A 208 3.66 11.93 7.15
C VAL A 208 2.24 11.69 6.63
N ALA A 209 1.64 12.65 5.93
CA ALA A 209 0.31 12.51 5.34
C ALA A 209 0.29 11.39 4.26
N SER A 210 1.32 11.32 3.41
CA SER A 210 1.46 10.26 2.42
C SER A 210 1.51 8.88 3.08
N LEU A 211 2.40 8.70 4.07
CA LEU A 211 2.50 7.43 4.80
C LEU A 211 1.22 7.10 5.56
N GLY A 212 0.56 8.11 6.14
CA GLY A 212 -0.75 7.98 6.81
C GLY A 212 -1.84 7.48 5.86
N THR A 213 -1.89 7.99 4.63
CA THR A 213 -2.84 7.55 3.60
C THR A 213 -2.67 6.05 3.30
N HIS A 214 -1.43 5.57 3.15
CA HIS A 214 -1.13 4.15 2.96
C HIS A 214 -1.45 3.32 4.21
N ALA A 215 -1.19 3.84 5.41
CA ALA A 215 -1.54 3.17 6.67
C ALA A 215 -3.06 2.98 6.80
N VAL A 216 -3.86 4.00 6.47
CA VAL A 216 -5.33 3.91 6.43
C VAL A 216 -5.77 2.85 5.40
N LEU A 217 -5.20 2.87 4.19
CA LEU A 217 -5.51 1.89 3.15
C LEU A 217 -5.27 0.45 3.62
N TRP A 218 -4.05 0.14 4.04
CA TRP A 218 -3.66 -1.22 4.42
C TRP A 218 -4.38 -1.71 5.68
N THR A 219 -4.61 -0.83 6.66
CA THR A 219 -5.39 -1.16 7.87
C THR A 219 -6.84 -1.51 7.50
N THR A 220 -7.45 -0.70 6.63
CA THR A 220 -8.82 -0.95 6.19
C THR A 220 -8.93 -2.26 5.42
N ILE A 221 -8.03 -2.51 4.46
CA ILE A 221 -7.99 -3.77 3.72
C ILE A 221 -7.84 -4.94 4.69
N GLY A 222 -6.82 -4.92 5.56
CA GLY A 222 -6.51 -6.02 6.45
C GLY A 222 -7.63 -6.39 7.40
N LEU A 223 -8.21 -5.41 8.07
CA LEU A 223 -9.26 -5.64 9.08
C LEU A 223 -10.59 -6.01 8.42
N THR A 224 -11.01 -5.29 7.39
CA THR A 224 -12.32 -5.51 6.74
C THR A 224 -12.34 -6.83 5.97
N PHE A 225 -11.30 -7.10 5.16
CA PHE A 225 -11.21 -8.35 4.40
C PHE A 225 -11.18 -9.57 5.33
N GLY A 226 -10.40 -9.49 6.41
CA GLY A 226 -10.33 -10.57 7.40
C GLY A 226 -11.67 -10.83 8.08
N ALA A 227 -12.39 -9.77 8.49
CA ALA A 227 -13.70 -9.87 9.11
C ALA A 227 -14.74 -10.51 8.19
N LEU A 228 -14.82 -10.03 6.94
CA LEU A 228 -15.76 -10.54 5.93
C LEU A 228 -15.45 -12.00 5.53
N THR A 229 -14.17 -12.35 5.46
CA THR A 229 -13.74 -13.70 5.11
C THR A 229 -14.05 -14.68 6.23
N GLU A 230 -13.78 -14.31 7.48
CA GLU A 230 -14.09 -15.17 8.63
C GLU A 230 -15.60 -15.39 8.79
N ARG A 231 -16.42 -14.34 8.59
CA ARG A 231 -17.88 -14.49 8.61
C ARG A 231 -18.37 -15.47 7.56
N ALA A 232 -17.92 -15.32 6.32
CA ALA A 232 -18.34 -16.21 5.23
C ALA A 232 -17.86 -17.67 5.39
N MET A 233 -16.77 -17.91 6.12
CA MET A 233 -16.32 -19.26 6.44
C MET A 233 -17.08 -19.91 7.60
N ARG A 234 -17.75 -19.10 8.44
CA ARG A 234 -18.58 -19.59 9.55
C ARG A 234 -20.03 -19.87 9.15
N GLU A 235 -20.53 -19.21 8.09
CA GLU A 235 -21.89 -19.46 7.61
C GLU A 235 -21.94 -20.85 6.96
N PRO A 236 -22.78 -21.80 7.46
CA PRO A 236 -22.99 -23.08 6.80
C PRO A 236 -23.54 -22.83 5.39
N ALA A 237 -23.07 -23.63 4.42
CA ALA A 237 -23.60 -23.59 3.07
C ALA A 237 -25.13 -23.71 3.15
N ARG A 238 -25.88 -22.70 2.66
CA ARG A 238 -27.33 -22.82 2.56
C ARG A 238 -27.64 -24.10 1.77
N PRO A 239 -28.49 -25.04 2.31
CA PRO A 239 -28.90 -26.18 1.54
C PRO A 239 -29.55 -25.68 0.24
N PRO A 240 -29.39 -26.42 -0.87
CA PRO A 240 -30.09 -26.11 -2.12
C PRO A 240 -31.59 -25.98 -1.79
N LEU A 241 -32.23 -24.91 -2.35
CA LEU A 241 -33.66 -24.77 -2.24
C LEU A 241 -34.26 -26.07 -2.80
N GLU A 242 -34.91 -26.89 -1.96
CA GLU A 242 -35.67 -28.04 -2.43
C GLU A 242 -36.68 -27.54 -3.46
N ASP A 243 -36.55 -28.05 -4.68
CA ASP A 243 -37.49 -27.78 -5.75
C ASP A 243 -38.85 -28.35 -5.35
N THR A 244 -39.70 -27.48 -4.81
CA THR A 244 -41.06 -27.83 -4.37
C THR A 244 -41.99 -28.11 -5.55
N SER A 245 -41.49 -28.09 -6.81
CA SER A 245 -42.29 -28.33 -8.01
C SER A 245 -42.79 -29.77 -8.17
N ASN A 246 -42.19 -30.72 -7.43
CA ASN A 246 -42.53 -32.16 -7.60
C ASN A 246 -43.56 -32.72 -6.63
N ARG A 247 -44.22 -31.89 -5.79
CA ARG A 247 -45.27 -32.32 -4.84
C ARG A 247 -46.70 -32.06 -5.31
N GLN A 248 -46.92 -31.62 -6.53
CA GLN A 248 -48.27 -31.32 -7.03
C GLN A 248 -48.80 -32.29 -8.08
N THR A 249 -48.15 -33.44 -8.27
CA THR A 249 -48.68 -34.50 -9.17
C THR A 249 -48.65 -35.87 -8.47
N ALA A 250 -49.48 -36.02 -7.41
CA ALA A 250 -49.85 -37.31 -6.89
C ALA A 250 -51.30 -37.23 -6.34
#